data_d4d0a6d37d4d01ab4fd5164e2be9ce8e
#
_entry.id   d4d0a6d37d4d01ab4fd5164e2be9ce8e
#
_cell.length_a   1.000
_cell.length_b   1.000
_cell.length_c   1.000
_cell.angle_alpha   90.00
_cell.angle_beta   90.00
_cell.angle_gamma   90.00
#
_symmetry.space_group_name_H-M   'P 1'
#
loop_
_entity.id
_entity.type
_entity.pdbx_description
1 polymer ?
#
loop_
_entity_poly.entity_id
_entity_poly.type
_entity_poly.pdbx_seq_one_letter_code
_entity_poly.pdbx_strand_id
1 'polypeptide(L)'
;VGAVDDLCKLGRIARKMLACFAFFYAVCVVAAQGVAMVVRGSGAFNVSLPEDISAGAETIDAYNPFTIITDLVPNNFIAAFSDNSGVLAVIVIALFVGIGLLKMPEEAAPLKKLLESINSLLSAGISFLISHVGPFAIFCMLARALAVYGTDYLYPALAYVLTGMATPIALFFILYPATIWVTCRLNPIPFIRKCAKTAILASATNSSAAALPVNMRTCETELGCGKSTTSLILPTGMTIHMNGTVVMQSIATIFVATVAGVDIQPYHLLIAGLVAVTTAISTPPVPMAGTVLVSVILGALGFTNDACMLAYAVVLAVNYPIGMA
;
A
#
# COMPACT_ATOMS: atom_id res chain seq x y z
N VAL A 1 7.61 17.80 -17.64
CA VAL A 1 9.01 18.28 -17.70
C VAL A 1 9.12 19.49 -18.59
N GLY A 2 8.41 19.55 -19.74
CA GLY A 2 8.49 20.67 -20.69
C GLY A 2 7.81 22.00 -20.25
N ALA A 3 7.24 22.06 -19.04
CA ALA A 3 6.55 23.25 -18.54
C ALA A 3 7.33 24.01 -17.43
N VAL A 4 8.57 23.64 -17.14
CA VAL A 4 9.38 24.27 -16.09
C VAL A 4 10.69 24.78 -16.72
N ASP A 5 10.78 26.11 -16.83
CA ASP A 5 11.92 26.80 -17.47
C ASP A 5 13.21 26.77 -16.63
N ASP A 6 13.19 26.24 -15.40
CA ASP A 6 14.32 26.24 -14.48
C ASP A 6 14.51 24.85 -13.82
N LEU A 7 15.50 24.10 -14.29
CA LEU A 7 15.87 22.78 -13.76
C LEU A 7 16.24 22.81 -12.27
N CYS A 8 16.83 23.90 -11.79
CA CYS A 8 17.18 24.05 -10.37
C CYS A 8 15.92 24.19 -9.51
N LYS A 9 14.90 24.88 -10.00
CA LYS A 9 13.62 25.05 -9.35
C LYS A 9 12.85 23.74 -9.32
N LEU A 10 12.88 22.99 -10.41
CA LEU A 10 12.30 21.63 -10.50
C LEU A 10 12.94 20.67 -9.50
N GLY A 11 14.26 20.63 -9.40
CA GLY A 11 14.96 19.78 -8.44
C GLY A 11 14.65 20.13 -6.97
N ARG A 12 14.46 21.42 -6.67
CA ARG A 12 14.06 21.86 -5.32
C ARG A 12 12.64 21.44 -4.98
N ILE A 13 11.69 21.54 -5.93
CA ILE A 13 10.31 21.09 -5.74
C ILE A 13 10.28 19.57 -5.54
N ALA A 14 10.97 18.81 -6.40
CA ALA A 14 11.03 17.35 -6.32
C ALA A 14 11.61 16.87 -4.97
N ARG A 15 12.69 17.48 -4.48
CA ARG A 15 13.28 17.13 -3.18
C ARG A 15 12.31 17.40 -2.02
N LYS A 16 11.61 18.53 -2.02
CA LYS A 16 10.59 18.84 -1.00
C LYS A 16 9.41 17.88 -1.07
N MET A 17 8.95 17.55 -2.28
CA MET A 17 7.89 16.59 -2.51
C MET A 17 8.24 15.22 -1.93
N LEU A 18 9.42 14.68 -2.27
CA LEU A 18 9.87 13.39 -1.77
C LEU A 18 10.05 13.38 -0.25
N ALA A 19 10.56 14.45 0.34
CA ALA A 19 10.66 14.57 1.79
C ALA A 19 9.29 14.58 2.48
N CYS A 20 8.30 15.29 1.91
CA CYS A 20 6.92 15.26 2.39
C CYS A 20 6.30 13.86 2.26
N PHE A 21 6.51 13.17 1.14
CA PHE A 21 6.01 11.82 0.93
C PHE A 21 6.58 10.84 1.95
N ALA A 22 7.90 10.89 2.18
CA ALA A 22 8.55 10.06 3.19
C ALA A 22 8.02 10.33 4.60
N PHE A 23 7.81 11.61 4.95
CA PHE A 23 7.23 12.00 6.23
C PHE A 23 5.82 11.42 6.41
N PHE A 24 4.93 11.61 5.43
CA PHE A 24 3.57 11.09 5.52
C PHE A 24 3.52 9.56 5.55
N TYR A 25 4.37 8.88 4.80
CA TYR A 25 4.49 7.43 4.88
C TYR A 25 4.88 6.97 6.28
N ALA A 26 5.91 7.57 6.88
CA ALA A 26 6.35 7.22 8.23
C ALA A 26 5.23 7.42 9.26
N VAL A 27 4.53 8.56 9.21
CA VAL A 27 3.41 8.84 10.10
C VAL A 27 2.27 7.85 9.89
N CYS A 28 1.91 7.54 8.64
CA CYS A 28 0.82 6.62 8.33
C CYS A 28 1.14 5.18 8.76
N VAL A 29 2.38 4.71 8.57
CA VAL A 29 2.84 3.40 9.05
C VAL A 29 2.70 3.31 10.58
N VAL A 30 3.28 4.26 11.29
CA VAL A 30 3.27 4.26 12.78
C VAL A 30 1.84 4.34 13.30
N ALA A 31 1.00 5.20 12.72
CA ALA A 31 -0.39 5.34 13.12
C ALA A 31 -1.19 4.05 12.86
N ALA A 32 -1.05 3.46 11.66
CA ALA A 32 -1.76 2.25 11.28
C ALA A 32 -1.37 1.04 12.15
N GLN A 33 -0.07 0.85 12.36
CA GLN A 33 0.44 -0.21 13.23
C GLN A 33 0.04 0.02 14.68
N GLY A 34 0.10 1.26 15.17
CA GLY A 34 -0.33 1.61 16.52
C GLY A 34 -1.81 1.29 16.76
N VAL A 35 -2.69 1.72 15.83
CA VAL A 35 -4.12 1.41 15.91
C VAL A 35 -4.37 -0.10 15.84
N ALA A 36 -3.73 -0.81 14.91
CA ALA A 36 -3.90 -2.25 14.77
C ALA A 36 -3.41 -3.02 16.01
N MET A 37 -2.31 -2.59 16.64
CA MET A 37 -1.82 -3.18 17.89
C MET A 37 -2.76 -2.91 19.07
N VAL A 38 -3.38 -1.73 19.15
CA VAL A 38 -4.41 -1.44 20.15
C VAL A 38 -5.63 -2.34 19.98
N VAL A 39 -6.12 -2.50 18.74
CA VAL A 39 -7.25 -3.38 18.43
C VAL A 39 -6.89 -4.85 18.70
N ARG A 40 -5.67 -5.28 18.37
CA ARG A 40 -5.14 -6.60 18.78
C ARG A 40 -5.19 -6.76 20.30
N GLY A 41 -4.70 -5.78 21.05
CA GLY A 41 -4.69 -5.80 22.52
C GLY A 41 -6.08 -5.86 23.16
N SER A 42 -7.12 -5.34 22.49
CA SER A 42 -8.51 -5.47 22.91
C SER A 42 -9.12 -6.86 22.66
N GLY A 43 -8.40 -7.74 21.95
CA GLY A 43 -8.89 -9.07 21.56
C GLY A 43 -9.85 -9.10 20.37
N ALA A 44 -10.11 -7.96 19.74
CA ALA A 44 -11.09 -7.88 18.64
C ALA A 44 -10.65 -8.63 17.37
N PHE A 45 -9.37 -8.92 17.22
CA PHE A 45 -8.82 -9.73 16.11
C PHE A 45 -8.65 -11.22 16.46
N ASN A 46 -8.93 -11.61 17.70
CA ASN A 46 -8.71 -12.99 18.13
C ASN A 46 -9.78 -13.92 17.52
N VAL A 47 -9.31 -15.06 17.03
CA VAL A 47 -10.13 -16.16 16.53
C VAL A 47 -9.71 -17.42 17.28
N SER A 48 -10.67 -18.25 17.68
CA SER A 48 -10.36 -19.61 18.16
C SER A 48 -9.97 -20.46 16.95
N LEU A 49 -8.68 -20.75 16.84
CA LEU A 49 -8.19 -21.65 15.80
C LEU A 49 -8.58 -23.10 16.13
N PRO A 50 -9.06 -23.89 15.16
CA PRO A 50 -9.15 -25.34 15.32
C PRO A 50 -7.79 -25.95 15.69
N GLU A 51 -7.78 -26.95 16.59
CA GLU A 51 -6.54 -27.57 17.09
C GLU A 51 -5.63 -28.11 15.98
N ASP A 52 -6.21 -28.63 14.91
CA ASP A 52 -5.49 -29.17 13.75
C ASP A 52 -4.68 -28.10 12.98
N ILE A 53 -5.08 -26.82 13.07
CA ILE A 53 -4.39 -25.72 12.39
C ILE A 53 -3.39 -25.05 13.33
N SER A 54 -3.68 -25.03 14.64
CA SER A 54 -2.78 -24.49 15.65
C SER A 54 -1.49 -25.32 15.81
N ALA A 55 -1.56 -26.63 15.53
CA ALA A 55 -0.39 -27.53 15.55
C ALA A 55 0.63 -27.23 14.43
N GLY A 56 0.24 -26.51 13.37
CA GLY A 56 1.11 -26.06 12.30
C GLY A 56 1.76 -24.67 12.53
N ALA A 57 1.53 -24.05 13.68
CA ALA A 57 2.25 -22.85 14.10
C ALA A 57 3.67 -23.27 14.58
N GLU A 58 4.46 -23.83 13.66
CA GLU A 58 5.88 -24.02 13.89
C GLU A 58 6.48 -22.66 14.26
N THR A 59 7.34 -22.67 15.26
CA THR A 59 8.16 -21.52 15.65
C THR A 59 8.80 -20.99 14.39
N ILE A 60 8.29 -19.85 13.90
CA ILE A 60 8.91 -19.13 12.79
C ILE A 60 10.32 -18.86 13.29
N ASP A 61 11.32 -19.50 12.67
CA ASP A 61 12.72 -19.29 12.99
C ASP A 61 12.98 -17.80 13.03
N ALA A 62 13.66 -17.33 14.07
CA ALA A 62 13.90 -15.93 14.29
C ALA A 62 14.58 -15.32 13.05
N TYR A 63 13.77 -14.71 12.19
CA TYR A 63 14.23 -14.10 10.97
C TYR A 63 15.26 -13.01 11.34
N ASN A 64 16.48 -13.17 10.89
CA ASN A 64 17.53 -12.24 11.18
C ASN A 64 17.27 -10.94 10.38
N PRO A 65 16.96 -9.80 11.00
CA PRO A 65 16.66 -8.56 10.26
C PRO A 65 17.82 -8.08 9.37
N PHE A 66 19.05 -8.55 9.61
CA PHE A 66 20.20 -8.25 8.77
C PHE A 66 20.18 -9.02 7.43
N THR A 67 19.46 -10.14 7.32
CA THR A 67 19.34 -10.87 6.05
C THR A 67 18.56 -10.03 5.04
N ILE A 68 17.60 -9.19 5.46
CA ILE A 68 16.90 -8.26 4.58
C ILE A 68 17.89 -7.33 3.87
N ILE A 69 18.90 -6.83 4.59
CA ILE A 69 19.89 -5.91 4.02
C ILE A 69 20.81 -6.66 3.03
N THR A 70 21.15 -7.91 3.32
CA THR A 70 21.97 -8.72 2.41
C THR A 70 21.19 -9.16 1.17
N ASP A 71 19.90 -9.44 1.33
CA ASP A 71 19.01 -9.88 0.25
C ASP A 71 18.50 -8.73 -0.63
N LEU A 72 18.71 -7.47 -0.20
CA LEU A 72 18.42 -6.28 -1.01
C LEU A 72 19.24 -6.24 -2.31
N VAL A 73 20.46 -6.77 -2.31
CA VAL A 73 21.33 -6.81 -3.50
C VAL A 73 21.40 -8.24 -3.99
N PRO A 74 20.66 -8.60 -5.06
CA PRO A 74 20.65 -9.97 -5.55
C PRO A 74 21.99 -10.34 -6.19
N ASN A 75 22.47 -11.54 -5.90
CA ASN A 75 23.64 -12.10 -6.52
C ASN A 75 23.43 -12.44 -8.00
N ASN A 76 22.16 -12.61 -8.40
CA ASN A 76 21.76 -12.91 -9.78
C ASN A 76 20.44 -12.18 -10.11
N PHE A 77 20.47 -11.31 -11.11
CA PHE A 77 19.32 -10.54 -11.56
C PHE A 77 18.17 -11.42 -12.03
N ILE A 78 18.45 -12.47 -12.77
CA ILE A 78 17.40 -13.36 -13.33
C ILE A 78 16.79 -14.21 -12.23
N ALA A 79 17.59 -14.71 -11.30
CA ALA A 79 17.10 -15.49 -10.17
C ALA A 79 16.15 -14.67 -9.28
N ALA A 80 16.41 -13.36 -9.08
CA ALA A 80 15.53 -12.49 -8.33
C ALA A 80 14.12 -12.37 -8.92
N PHE A 81 13.96 -12.45 -10.24
CA PHE A 81 12.66 -12.44 -10.90
C PHE A 81 11.94 -13.81 -10.84
N SER A 82 12.64 -14.87 -10.51
CA SER A 82 12.08 -16.24 -10.39
C SER A 82 11.69 -16.58 -8.96
N ASP A 83 12.11 -15.79 -7.98
CA ASP A 83 11.83 -16.00 -6.57
C ASP A 83 10.66 -15.13 -6.12
N ASN A 84 9.58 -15.77 -5.66
CA ASN A 84 8.39 -15.07 -5.15
C ASN A 84 8.65 -14.28 -3.86
N SER A 85 9.69 -14.61 -3.11
CA SER A 85 10.14 -13.90 -1.90
C SER A 85 11.13 -12.78 -2.20
N GLY A 86 11.76 -12.79 -3.39
CA GLY A 86 12.79 -11.84 -3.81
C GLY A 86 12.30 -10.44 -4.23
N VAL A 87 11.10 -10.02 -3.83
CA VAL A 87 10.48 -8.77 -4.31
C VAL A 87 11.30 -7.53 -3.94
N LEU A 88 11.95 -7.50 -2.78
CA LEU A 88 12.82 -6.40 -2.37
C LEU A 88 14.03 -6.26 -3.33
N ALA A 89 14.62 -7.37 -3.73
CA ALA A 89 15.70 -7.39 -4.70
C ALA A 89 15.24 -6.85 -6.08
N VAL A 90 14.03 -7.24 -6.52
CA VAL A 90 13.44 -6.73 -7.77
C VAL A 90 13.19 -5.22 -7.69
N ILE A 91 12.75 -4.68 -6.54
CA ILE A 91 12.58 -3.24 -6.34
C ILE A 91 13.93 -2.51 -6.46
N VAL A 92 15.00 -3.04 -5.89
CA VAL A 92 16.35 -2.45 -6.01
C VAL A 92 16.83 -2.47 -7.45
N ILE A 93 16.61 -3.58 -8.19
CA ILE A 93 16.90 -3.66 -9.62
C ILE A 93 16.12 -2.58 -10.39
N ALA A 94 14.82 -2.45 -10.13
CA ALA A 94 13.96 -1.47 -10.80
C ALA A 94 14.40 -0.03 -10.53
N LEU A 95 14.83 0.28 -9.30
CA LEU A 95 15.41 1.58 -8.95
C LEU A 95 16.71 1.85 -9.73
N PHE A 96 17.57 0.85 -9.84
CA PHE A 96 18.83 0.97 -10.60
C PHE A 96 18.58 1.23 -12.08
N VAL A 97 17.67 0.46 -12.68
CA VAL A 97 17.25 0.66 -14.08
C VAL A 97 16.59 2.03 -14.26
N GLY A 98 15.72 2.44 -13.33
CA GLY A 98 15.05 3.75 -13.36
C GLY A 98 16.04 4.92 -13.30
N ILE A 99 17.07 4.83 -12.46
CA ILE A 99 18.16 5.84 -12.40
C ILE A 99 18.96 5.85 -13.70
N GLY A 100 19.24 4.68 -14.30
CA GLY A 100 19.88 4.56 -15.60
C GLY A 100 19.08 5.25 -16.71
N LEU A 101 17.79 5.00 -16.78
CA LEU A 101 16.87 5.65 -17.74
C LEU A 101 16.86 7.18 -17.62
N LEU A 102 16.97 7.71 -16.41
CA LEU A 102 17.05 9.15 -16.17
C LEU A 102 18.38 9.77 -16.64
N LYS A 103 19.49 9.02 -16.54
CA LYS A 103 20.80 9.50 -16.93
C LYS A 103 21.06 9.44 -18.45
N MET A 104 20.34 8.57 -19.15
CA MET A 104 20.51 8.30 -20.57
C MET A 104 19.17 8.42 -21.32
N PRO A 105 18.51 9.59 -21.31
CA PRO A 105 17.11 9.71 -21.76
C PRO A 105 16.91 9.42 -23.24
N GLU A 106 17.87 9.74 -24.10
CA GLU A 106 17.76 9.50 -25.56
C GLU A 106 18.07 8.05 -25.92
N GLU A 107 19.17 7.50 -25.39
CA GLU A 107 19.61 6.13 -25.67
C GLU A 107 18.69 5.08 -25.05
N ALA A 108 18.13 5.38 -23.87
CA ALA A 108 17.21 4.49 -23.17
C ALA A 108 15.74 4.67 -23.54
N ALA A 109 15.41 5.57 -24.46
CA ALA A 109 14.02 5.80 -24.90
C ALA A 109 13.29 4.55 -25.41
N PRO A 110 13.91 3.62 -26.17
CA PRO A 110 13.27 2.38 -26.57
C PRO A 110 12.93 1.47 -25.38
N LEU A 111 13.85 1.34 -24.41
CA LEU A 111 13.65 0.55 -23.20
C LEU A 111 12.51 1.15 -22.33
N LYS A 112 12.47 2.46 -22.19
CA LYS A 112 11.38 3.14 -21.48
C LYS A 112 10.02 2.84 -22.11
N LYS A 113 9.89 2.94 -23.44
CA LYS A 113 8.64 2.62 -24.16
C LYS A 113 8.25 1.16 -23.99
N LEU A 114 9.23 0.24 -24.02
CA LEU A 114 8.98 -1.18 -23.77
C LEU A 114 8.43 -1.42 -22.36
N LEU A 115 9.05 -0.85 -21.34
CA LEU A 115 8.61 -0.96 -19.95
C LEU A 115 7.21 -0.34 -19.74
N GLU A 116 6.92 0.80 -20.35
CA GLU A 116 5.59 1.43 -20.32
C GLU A 116 4.53 0.52 -20.99
N SER A 117 4.85 -0.11 -22.10
CA SER A 117 3.95 -1.04 -22.80
C SER A 117 3.70 -2.31 -21.98
N ILE A 118 4.75 -2.89 -21.38
CA ILE A 118 4.65 -4.04 -20.49
C ILE A 118 3.79 -3.68 -19.27
N ASN A 119 4.04 -2.53 -18.64
CA ASN A 119 3.26 -2.07 -17.49
C ASN A 119 1.76 -1.90 -17.84
N SER A 120 1.45 -1.33 -19.02
CA SER A 120 0.08 -1.16 -19.48
C SER A 120 -0.61 -2.51 -19.72
N LEU A 121 0.10 -3.46 -20.34
CA LEU A 121 -0.41 -4.81 -20.58
C LEU A 121 -0.67 -5.56 -19.28
N LEU A 122 0.29 -5.54 -18.36
CA LEU A 122 0.16 -6.20 -17.04
C LEU A 122 -0.97 -5.56 -16.21
N SER A 123 -1.08 -4.24 -16.20
CA SER A 123 -2.15 -3.52 -15.50
C SER A 123 -3.53 -3.87 -16.07
N ALA A 124 -3.67 -3.96 -17.39
CA ALA A 124 -4.91 -4.40 -18.04
C ALA A 124 -5.24 -5.86 -17.69
N GLY A 125 -4.25 -6.75 -17.71
CA GLY A 125 -4.40 -8.16 -17.32
C GLY A 125 -4.83 -8.32 -15.86
N ILE A 126 -4.19 -7.62 -14.94
CA ILE A 126 -4.55 -7.62 -13.50
C ILE A 126 -5.97 -7.09 -13.32
N SER A 127 -6.33 -5.98 -13.96
CA SER A 127 -7.67 -5.41 -13.90
C SER A 127 -8.74 -6.38 -14.41
N PHE A 128 -8.46 -7.08 -15.51
CA PHE A 128 -9.33 -8.12 -16.04
C PHE A 128 -9.52 -9.28 -15.04
N LEU A 129 -8.43 -9.80 -14.48
CA LEU A 129 -8.48 -10.88 -13.49
C LEU A 129 -9.28 -10.47 -12.25
N ILE A 130 -9.03 -9.27 -11.70
CA ILE A 130 -9.75 -8.77 -10.52
C ILE A 130 -11.24 -8.61 -10.82
N SER A 131 -11.60 -8.11 -12.01
CA SER A 131 -13.00 -7.81 -12.33
C SER A 131 -13.82 -9.07 -12.67
N HIS A 132 -13.22 -10.07 -13.29
CA HIS A 132 -13.94 -11.23 -13.83
C HIS A 132 -13.72 -12.50 -13.00
N VAL A 133 -12.49 -12.78 -12.62
CA VAL A 133 -12.13 -13.98 -11.83
C VAL A 133 -12.20 -13.71 -10.33
N GLY A 134 -11.88 -12.48 -9.92
CA GLY A 134 -11.83 -12.05 -8.53
C GLY A 134 -13.10 -12.35 -7.73
N PRO A 135 -14.32 -11.99 -8.19
CA PRO A 135 -15.53 -12.24 -7.44
C PRO A 135 -15.77 -13.71 -7.13
N PHE A 136 -15.49 -14.60 -8.10
CA PHE A 136 -15.62 -16.04 -7.91
C PHE A 136 -14.55 -16.58 -6.95
N ALA A 137 -13.30 -16.17 -7.13
CA ALA A 137 -12.22 -16.56 -6.23
C ALA A 137 -12.49 -16.09 -4.79
N ILE A 138 -12.93 -14.83 -4.61
CA ILE A 138 -13.30 -14.26 -3.30
C ILE A 138 -14.44 -15.08 -2.66
N PHE A 139 -15.48 -15.43 -3.43
CA PHE A 139 -16.57 -16.26 -2.92
C PHE A 139 -16.05 -17.62 -2.42
N CYS A 140 -15.23 -18.32 -3.20
CA CYS A 140 -14.64 -19.60 -2.79
C CYS A 140 -13.75 -19.47 -1.54
N MET A 141 -12.93 -18.40 -1.47
CA MET A 141 -12.05 -18.15 -0.33
C MET A 141 -12.85 -17.83 0.94
N LEU A 142 -13.91 -17.02 0.83
CA LEU A 142 -14.78 -16.70 1.96
C LEU A 142 -15.55 -17.92 2.43
N ALA A 143 -16.09 -18.73 1.51
CA ALA A 143 -16.77 -19.98 1.84
C ALA A 143 -15.83 -20.95 2.57
N ARG A 144 -14.58 -21.08 2.11
CA ARG A 144 -13.55 -21.89 2.78
C ARG A 144 -13.23 -21.33 4.18
N ALA A 145 -13.06 -20.03 4.32
CA ALA A 145 -12.78 -19.41 5.62
C ALA A 145 -13.92 -19.64 6.62
N LEU A 146 -15.17 -19.47 6.19
CA LEU A 146 -16.34 -19.75 7.03
C LEU A 146 -16.48 -21.24 7.38
N ALA A 147 -16.12 -22.14 6.47
CA ALA A 147 -16.12 -23.57 6.74
C ALA A 147 -15.04 -23.99 7.77
N VAL A 148 -13.90 -23.32 7.78
CA VAL A 148 -12.77 -23.63 8.68
C VAL A 148 -12.91 -22.94 10.03
N TYR A 149 -13.22 -21.64 10.03
CA TYR A 149 -13.26 -20.84 11.25
C TYR A 149 -14.67 -20.71 11.86
N GLY A 150 -15.70 -21.12 11.13
CA GLY A 150 -17.09 -20.94 11.56
C GLY A 150 -17.56 -19.49 11.52
N THR A 151 -18.71 -19.24 12.17
CA THR A 151 -19.30 -17.88 12.26
C THR A 151 -18.56 -16.96 13.22
N ASP A 152 -17.75 -17.50 14.12
CA ASP A 152 -16.99 -16.74 15.10
C ASP A 152 -15.92 -15.85 14.44
N TYR A 153 -15.55 -16.18 13.21
CA TYR A 153 -14.64 -15.38 12.40
C TYR A 153 -15.26 -14.06 11.89
N LEU A 154 -16.58 -13.96 11.84
CA LEU A 154 -17.26 -12.76 11.32
C LEU A 154 -16.97 -11.52 12.18
N TYR A 155 -16.86 -11.68 13.48
CA TYR A 155 -16.57 -10.56 14.38
C TYR A 155 -15.16 -9.98 14.15
N PRO A 156 -14.06 -10.78 14.16
CA PRO A 156 -12.73 -10.30 13.81
C PRO A 156 -12.63 -9.72 12.39
N ALA A 157 -13.30 -10.32 11.41
CA ALA A 157 -13.33 -9.78 10.05
C ALA A 157 -14.02 -8.41 9.99
N LEU A 158 -15.13 -8.23 10.72
CA LEU A 158 -15.80 -6.93 10.84
C LEU A 158 -14.90 -5.92 11.57
N ALA A 159 -14.25 -6.32 12.66
CA ALA A 159 -13.30 -5.47 13.39
C ALA A 159 -12.15 -5.02 12.48
N TYR A 160 -11.64 -5.92 11.62
CA TYR A 160 -10.63 -5.59 10.61
C TYR A 160 -11.16 -4.53 9.62
N VAL A 161 -12.34 -4.73 9.04
CA VAL A 161 -12.93 -3.78 8.09
C VAL A 161 -13.16 -2.42 8.74
N LEU A 162 -13.75 -2.39 9.94
CA LEU A 162 -13.99 -1.13 10.66
C LEU A 162 -12.69 -0.41 10.99
N THR A 163 -11.69 -1.12 11.46
CA THR A 163 -10.36 -0.55 11.76
C THR A 163 -9.71 -0.02 10.49
N GLY A 164 -9.74 -0.83 9.40
CA GLY A 164 -9.18 -0.49 8.11
C GLY A 164 -9.84 0.73 7.45
N MET A 165 -11.14 0.93 7.65
CA MET A 165 -11.86 2.12 7.16
C MET A 165 -11.69 3.33 8.09
N ALA A 166 -11.81 3.13 9.39
CA ALA A 166 -11.75 4.23 10.35
C ALA A 166 -10.36 4.89 10.39
N THR A 167 -9.29 4.11 10.25
CA THR A 167 -7.93 4.64 10.33
C THR A 167 -7.58 5.62 9.20
N PRO A 168 -7.76 5.31 7.91
CA PRO A 168 -7.48 6.29 6.85
C PRO A 168 -8.42 7.49 6.89
N ILE A 169 -9.70 7.30 7.26
CA ILE A 169 -10.66 8.39 7.45
C ILE A 169 -10.19 9.31 8.59
N ALA A 170 -9.79 8.77 9.73
CA ALA A 170 -9.26 9.55 10.84
C ALA A 170 -7.97 10.31 10.44
N LEU A 171 -7.06 9.67 9.73
CA LEU A 171 -5.85 10.31 9.22
C LEU A 171 -6.19 11.43 8.24
N PHE A 172 -7.18 11.25 7.37
CA PHE A 172 -7.63 12.28 6.45
C PHE A 172 -8.15 13.53 7.18
N PHE A 173 -8.95 13.35 8.23
CA PHE A 173 -9.54 14.47 8.98
C PHE A 173 -8.63 15.04 10.07
N ILE A 174 -7.57 14.35 10.48
CA ILE A 174 -6.67 14.80 11.55
C ILE A 174 -5.32 15.20 10.97
N LEU A 175 -4.64 14.29 10.25
CA LEU A 175 -3.25 14.48 9.83
C LEU A 175 -3.11 15.59 8.78
N TYR A 176 -3.90 15.55 7.70
CA TYR A 176 -3.78 16.54 6.63
C TYR A 176 -4.21 17.94 7.09
N PRO A 177 -5.35 18.13 7.79
CA PRO A 177 -5.71 19.44 8.34
C PRO A 177 -4.69 19.98 9.33
N ALA A 178 -4.17 19.13 10.24
CA ALA A 178 -3.13 19.54 11.17
C ALA A 178 -1.86 19.99 10.45
N THR A 179 -1.46 19.26 9.41
CA THR A 179 -0.29 19.64 8.60
C THR A 179 -0.48 20.99 7.93
N ILE A 180 -1.65 21.25 7.34
CA ILE A 180 -1.96 22.55 6.70
C ILE A 180 -1.95 23.67 7.73
N TRP A 181 -2.54 23.44 8.88
CA TRP A 181 -2.57 24.44 9.94
C TRP A 181 -1.16 24.78 10.46
N VAL A 182 -0.34 23.76 10.69
CA VAL A 182 1.03 23.92 11.22
C VAL A 182 1.99 24.52 10.17
N THR A 183 1.96 24.00 8.93
CA THR A 183 2.94 24.39 7.90
C THR A 183 2.55 25.66 7.15
N CYS A 184 1.29 25.80 6.80
CA CYS A 184 0.77 26.91 6.00
C CYS A 184 0.08 27.98 6.85
N ARG A 185 -0.25 27.70 8.11
CA ARG A 185 -1.05 28.55 9.01
C ARG A 185 -2.40 28.96 8.41
N LEU A 186 -2.94 28.12 7.53
CA LEU A 186 -4.24 28.31 6.90
C LEU A 186 -5.33 27.54 7.67
N ASN A 187 -6.57 28.05 7.57
CA ASN A 187 -7.72 27.33 8.11
C ASN A 187 -7.94 26.04 7.31
N PRO A 188 -7.92 24.85 7.93
CA PRO A 188 -8.06 23.58 7.23
C PRO A 188 -9.48 23.27 6.77
N ILE A 189 -10.52 23.89 7.35
CA ILE A 189 -11.93 23.60 7.03
C ILE A 189 -12.26 23.89 5.55
N PRO A 190 -11.93 25.09 4.99
CA PRO A 190 -12.13 25.34 3.57
C PRO A 190 -11.38 24.38 2.66
N PHE A 191 -10.18 23.93 3.08
CA PHE A 191 -9.40 22.95 2.32
C PHE A 191 -10.15 21.61 2.22
N ILE A 192 -10.59 21.04 3.35
CA ILE A 192 -11.35 19.78 3.37
C ILE A 192 -12.59 19.88 2.49
N ARG A 193 -13.34 21.00 2.61
CA ARG A 193 -14.56 21.20 1.82
C ARG A 193 -14.30 21.23 0.31
N LYS A 194 -13.19 21.84 -0.12
CA LYS A 194 -12.78 21.89 -1.52
C LYS A 194 -12.32 20.53 -2.04
N CYS A 195 -11.58 19.78 -1.22
CA CYS A 195 -11.10 18.43 -1.57
C CYS A 195 -12.20 17.35 -1.53
N ALA A 196 -13.36 17.62 -0.90
CA ALA A 196 -14.41 16.62 -0.71
C ALA A 196 -14.89 15.99 -2.04
N LYS A 197 -15.02 16.79 -3.11
CA LYS A 197 -15.43 16.26 -4.43
C LYS A 197 -14.43 15.24 -4.97
N THR A 198 -13.14 15.53 -4.85
CA THR A 198 -12.06 14.62 -5.27
C THR A 198 -12.04 13.38 -4.43
N ALA A 199 -12.21 13.51 -3.10
CA ALA A 199 -12.25 12.39 -2.18
C ALA A 199 -13.45 11.46 -2.48
N ILE A 200 -14.65 12.01 -2.68
CA ILE A 200 -15.85 11.23 -3.04
C ILE A 200 -15.65 10.49 -4.37
N LEU A 201 -15.07 11.14 -5.38
CA LEU A 201 -14.81 10.50 -6.67
C LEU A 201 -13.78 9.38 -6.54
N ALA A 202 -12.69 9.61 -5.80
CA ALA A 202 -11.67 8.61 -5.56
C ALA A 202 -12.23 7.39 -4.83
N SER A 203 -13.04 7.61 -3.79
CA SER A 203 -13.72 6.55 -3.04
C SER A 203 -14.69 5.77 -3.93
N ALA A 204 -15.52 6.47 -4.72
CA ALA A 204 -16.52 5.82 -5.58
C ALA A 204 -15.89 4.98 -6.70
N THR A 205 -14.74 5.40 -7.23
CA THR A 205 -14.04 4.69 -8.31
C THR A 205 -13.01 3.69 -7.80
N ASN A 206 -12.63 3.77 -6.53
CA ASN A 206 -11.50 3.01 -5.94
C ASN A 206 -10.23 3.11 -6.80
N SER A 207 -10.01 4.27 -7.43
CA SER A 207 -8.90 4.50 -8.37
C SER A 207 -8.39 5.94 -8.29
N SER A 208 -7.15 6.10 -7.84
CA SER A 208 -6.46 7.39 -7.83
C SER A 208 -6.27 7.96 -9.23
N ALA A 209 -6.12 7.11 -10.24
CA ALA A 209 -5.96 7.52 -11.63
C ALA A 209 -7.24 8.17 -12.17
N ALA A 210 -8.41 7.62 -11.84
CA ALA A 210 -9.70 8.19 -12.25
C ALA A 210 -9.97 9.55 -11.58
N ALA A 211 -9.50 9.75 -10.35
CA ALA A 211 -9.67 11.01 -9.61
C ALA A 211 -8.65 12.09 -10.00
N LEU A 212 -7.54 11.74 -10.66
CA LEU A 212 -6.44 12.67 -10.95
C LEU A 212 -6.88 13.95 -11.71
N PRO A 213 -7.67 13.90 -12.79
CA PRO A 213 -8.07 15.10 -13.52
C PRO A 213 -8.87 16.08 -12.66
N VAL A 214 -9.78 15.55 -11.82
CA VAL A 214 -10.59 16.36 -10.91
C VAL A 214 -9.71 16.96 -9.81
N ASN A 215 -8.76 16.17 -9.28
CA ASN A 215 -7.81 16.64 -8.28
C ASN A 215 -6.94 17.78 -8.82
N MET A 216 -6.39 17.63 -10.02
CA MET A 216 -5.60 18.68 -10.67
C MET A 216 -6.41 19.97 -10.83
N ARG A 217 -7.63 19.87 -11.35
CA ARG A 217 -8.52 21.01 -11.50
C ARG A 217 -8.83 21.68 -10.15
N THR A 218 -9.17 20.91 -9.13
CA THR A 218 -9.44 21.46 -7.78
C THR A 218 -8.23 22.19 -7.22
N CYS A 219 -7.03 21.63 -7.35
CA CYS A 219 -5.80 22.26 -6.90
C CYS A 219 -5.51 23.58 -7.64
N GLU A 220 -5.71 23.63 -8.95
CA GLU A 220 -5.43 24.81 -9.76
C GLU A 220 -6.50 25.90 -9.58
N THR A 221 -7.78 25.54 -9.63
CA THR A 221 -8.87 26.53 -9.68
C THR A 221 -9.42 26.90 -8.30
N GLU A 222 -9.47 25.97 -7.37
CA GLU A 222 -10.07 26.21 -6.05
C GLU A 222 -9.04 26.46 -4.95
N LEU A 223 -7.86 25.81 -5.03
CA LEU A 223 -6.79 25.98 -4.04
C LEU A 223 -5.72 26.99 -4.47
N GLY A 224 -5.72 27.42 -5.74
CA GLY A 224 -4.77 28.41 -6.26
C GLY A 224 -3.35 27.90 -6.42
N CYS A 225 -3.16 26.59 -6.56
CA CYS A 225 -1.85 25.97 -6.77
C CYS A 225 -1.33 26.29 -8.18
N GLY A 226 -0.03 26.57 -8.28
CA GLY A 226 0.61 26.85 -9.57
C GLY A 226 0.56 25.64 -10.50
N LYS A 227 0.16 25.82 -11.76
CA LYS A 227 -0.01 24.77 -12.76
C LYS A 227 1.23 23.89 -12.94
N SER A 228 2.44 24.47 -12.94
CA SER A 228 3.70 23.73 -13.05
C SER A 228 3.96 22.81 -11.85
N THR A 229 3.53 23.21 -10.65
CA THR A 229 3.65 22.41 -9.43
C THR A 229 2.62 21.29 -9.43
N THR A 230 1.39 21.61 -9.80
CA THR A 230 0.27 20.64 -9.84
C THR A 230 0.53 19.54 -10.85
N SER A 231 0.99 19.89 -12.06
CA SER A 231 1.30 18.92 -13.12
C SER A 231 2.48 18.00 -12.82
N LEU A 232 3.36 18.39 -11.89
CA LEU A 232 4.44 17.52 -11.43
C LEU A 232 4.03 16.66 -10.23
N ILE A 233 3.48 17.30 -9.18
CA ILE A 233 3.28 16.64 -7.88
C ILE A 233 2.14 15.64 -7.93
N LEU A 234 1.00 15.98 -8.55
CA LEU A 234 -0.19 15.13 -8.47
C LEU A 234 -0.05 13.82 -9.27
N PRO A 235 0.41 13.82 -10.55
CA PRO A 235 0.65 12.57 -11.26
C PRO A 235 1.72 11.70 -10.61
N THR A 236 2.80 12.33 -10.09
CA THR A 236 3.84 11.60 -9.36
C THR A 236 3.30 11.03 -8.05
N GLY A 237 2.54 11.84 -7.28
CA GLY A 237 1.94 11.39 -6.03
C GLY A 237 0.91 10.28 -6.21
N MET A 238 0.15 10.31 -7.29
CA MET A 238 -0.80 9.25 -7.63
C MET A 238 -0.14 7.87 -7.73
N THR A 239 1.11 7.82 -8.20
CA THR A 239 1.83 6.56 -8.41
C THR A 239 2.71 6.17 -7.23
N ILE A 240 3.39 7.12 -6.58
CA ILE A 240 4.40 6.82 -5.56
C ILE A 240 4.03 7.28 -4.16
N HIS A 241 2.81 7.76 -3.92
CA HIS A 241 2.38 8.27 -2.61
C HIS A 241 0.97 7.76 -2.26
N MET A 242 0.89 6.45 -1.99
CA MET A 242 -0.36 5.76 -1.68
C MET A 242 -0.47 5.48 -0.18
N ASN A 243 -0.74 6.50 0.62
CA ASN A 243 -0.84 6.38 2.08
C ASN A 243 -1.95 5.42 2.54
N GLY A 244 -3.10 5.42 1.87
CA GLY A 244 -4.19 4.50 2.16
C GLY A 244 -3.77 3.03 1.99
N THR A 245 -2.99 2.73 0.94
CA THR A 245 -2.44 1.39 0.70
C THR A 245 -1.51 0.95 1.83
N VAL A 246 -0.61 1.82 2.29
CA VAL A 246 0.31 1.51 3.41
C VAL A 246 -0.46 1.28 4.71
N VAL A 247 -1.48 2.09 4.98
CA VAL A 247 -2.35 1.94 6.17
C VAL A 247 -3.06 0.59 6.13
N MET A 248 -3.70 0.27 5.00
CA MET A 248 -4.40 -0.99 4.81
C MET A 248 -3.45 -2.20 4.94
N GLN A 249 -2.31 -2.17 4.26
CA GLN A 249 -1.33 -3.26 4.30
C GLN A 249 -0.78 -3.49 5.71
N SER A 250 -0.51 -2.42 6.45
CA SER A 250 -0.03 -2.51 7.84
C SER A 250 -1.08 -3.16 8.76
N ILE A 251 -2.35 -2.75 8.66
CA ILE A 251 -3.44 -3.32 9.45
C ILE A 251 -3.70 -4.78 9.06
N ALA A 252 -3.71 -5.07 7.75
CA ALA A 252 -3.89 -6.44 7.22
C ALA A 252 -2.81 -7.39 7.72
N THR A 253 -1.55 -6.98 7.70
CA THR A 253 -0.43 -7.79 8.18
C THR A 253 -0.58 -8.15 9.67
N ILE A 254 -0.93 -7.18 10.52
CA ILE A 254 -1.13 -7.40 11.96
C ILE A 254 -2.37 -8.27 12.20
N PHE A 255 -3.45 -8.05 11.44
CA PHE A 255 -4.65 -8.88 11.51
C PHE A 255 -4.34 -10.34 11.16
N VAL A 256 -3.68 -10.59 10.02
CA VAL A 256 -3.30 -11.95 9.59
C VAL A 256 -2.42 -12.64 10.63
N ALA A 257 -1.39 -11.95 11.12
CA ALA A 257 -0.51 -12.50 12.16
C ALA A 257 -1.26 -12.82 13.47
N THR A 258 -2.25 -11.98 13.84
CA THR A 258 -3.05 -12.20 15.05
C THR A 258 -3.97 -13.40 14.90
N VAL A 259 -4.69 -13.51 13.78
CA VAL A 259 -5.57 -14.65 13.48
C VAL A 259 -4.80 -15.94 13.40
N ALA A 260 -3.59 -15.92 12.82
CA ALA A 260 -2.72 -17.10 12.74
C ALA A 260 -2.00 -17.43 14.05
N GLY A 261 -2.24 -16.67 15.14
CA GLY A 261 -1.59 -16.92 16.44
C GLY A 261 -0.10 -16.59 16.47
N VAL A 262 0.41 -15.82 15.50
CA VAL A 262 1.82 -15.45 15.40
C VAL A 262 2.15 -14.38 16.44
N ASP A 263 3.26 -14.55 17.16
CA ASP A 263 3.77 -13.51 18.08
C ASP A 263 4.46 -12.41 17.30
N ILE A 264 3.94 -11.17 17.43
CA ILE A 264 4.45 -10.01 16.72
C ILE A 264 5.49 -9.30 17.58
N GLN A 265 6.75 -9.44 17.18
CA GLN A 265 7.86 -8.74 17.81
C GLN A 265 8.05 -7.33 17.21
N PRO A 266 8.68 -6.38 17.92
CA PRO A 266 8.88 -5.01 17.41
C PRO A 266 9.61 -4.93 16.06
N TYR A 267 10.53 -5.85 15.79
CA TYR A 267 11.22 -5.89 14.49
C TYR A 267 10.31 -6.29 13.33
N HIS A 268 9.28 -7.14 13.58
CA HIS A 268 8.26 -7.46 12.58
C HIS A 268 7.50 -6.21 12.13
N LEU A 269 7.19 -5.30 13.06
CA LEU A 269 6.53 -4.04 12.74
C LEU A 269 7.43 -3.14 11.88
N LEU A 270 8.72 -3.07 12.19
CA LEU A 270 9.67 -2.29 11.39
C LEU A 270 9.76 -2.83 9.95
N ILE A 271 9.93 -4.16 9.81
CA ILE A 271 10.02 -4.82 8.51
C ILE A 271 8.72 -4.64 7.74
N ALA A 272 7.57 -4.93 8.37
CA ALA A 272 6.25 -4.75 7.76
C ALA A 272 6.05 -3.33 7.25
N GLY A 273 6.45 -2.32 8.04
CA GLY A 273 6.35 -0.93 7.64
C GLY A 273 7.23 -0.57 6.45
N LEU A 274 8.49 -1.01 6.44
CA LEU A 274 9.42 -0.79 5.33
C LEU A 274 8.93 -1.46 4.04
N VAL A 275 8.51 -2.73 4.15
CA VAL A 275 8.00 -3.47 2.98
C VAL A 275 6.67 -2.90 2.52
N ALA A 276 5.78 -2.47 3.41
CA ALA A 276 4.53 -1.80 3.03
C ALA A 276 4.77 -0.50 2.25
N VAL A 277 5.74 0.31 2.65
CA VAL A 277 6.11 1.53 1.90
C VAL A 277 6.66 1.18 0.52
N THR A 278 7.55 0.20 0.42
CA THR A 278 8.14 -0.19 -0.87
C THR A 278 7.11 -0.82 -1.80
N THR A 279 6.23 -1.68 -1.28
CA THR A 279 5.12 -2.26 -2.06
C THR A 279 4.09 -1.21 -2.47
N ALA A 280 3.78 -0.22 -1.62
CA ALA A 280 2.89 0.87 -1.97
C ALA A 280 3.44 1.74 -3.12
N ILE A 281 4.75 2.02 -3.13
CA ILE A 281 5.41 2.75 -4.22
C ILE A 281 5.34 1.96 -5.54
N SER A 282 5.38 0.64 -5.49
CA SER A 282 5.32 -0.23 -6.67
C SER A 282 3.90 -0.63 -7.07
N THR A 283 2.90 -0.31 -6.25
CA THR A 283 1.49 -0.65 -6.53
C THR A 283 0.96 0.18 -7.71
N PRO A 284 0.41 -0.44 -8.75
CA PRO A 284 -0.28 0.29 -9.81
C PRO A 284 -1.57 0.93 -9.27
N PRO A 285 -2.00 2.10 -9.80
CA PRO A 285 -3.18 2.82 -9.31
C PRO A 285 -4.51 2.21 -9.81
N VAL A 286 -4.65 0.89 -9.65
CA VAL A 286 -5.85 0.11 -10.01
C VAL A 286 -6.50 -0.47 -8.75
N PRO A 287 -7.81 -0.71 -8.75
CA PRO A 287 -8.52 -1.25 -7.60
C PRO A 287 -7.92 -2.58 -7.11
N MET A 288 -7.88 -2.79 -5.81
CA MET A 288 -7.43 -4.02 -5.14
C MET A 288 -5.94 -4.39 -5.30
N ALA A 289 -5.15 -3.69 -6.12
CA ALA A 289 -3.74 -4.03 -6.35
C ALA A 289 -2.92 -4.06 -5.04
N GLY A 290 -3.14 -3.10 -4.17
CA GLY A 290 -2.46 -3.03 -2.87
C GLY A 290 -2.77 -4.21 -1.95
N THR A 291 -3.96 -4.79 -2.04
CA THR A 291 -4.36 -5.95 -1.21
C THR A 291 -3.60 -7.20 -1.61
N VAL A 292 -3.38 -7.42 -2.90
CA VAL A 292 -2.60 -8.56 -3.40
C VAL A 292 -1.17 -8.51 -2.88
N LEU A 293 -0.60 -7.33 -2.76
CA LEU A 293 0.78 -7.13 -2.29
C LEU A 293 0.96 -7.33 -0.76
N VAL A 294 -0.11 -7.54 0.00
CA VAL A 294 0.02 -7.98 1.41
C VAL A 294 0.74 -9.32 1.50
N SER A 295 0.55 -10.22 0.53
CA SER A 295 1.26 -11.50 0.47
C SER A 295 2.79 -11.32 0.43
N VAL A 296 3.26 -10.26 -0.21
CA VAL A 296 4.70 -9.93 -0.27
C VAL A 296 5.22 -9.55 1.12
N ILE A 297 4.43 -8.78 1.89
CA ILE A 297 4.79 -8.39 3.25
C ILE A 297 4.82 -9.62 4.16
N LEU A 298 3.81 -10.50 4.03
CA LEU A 298 3.77 -11.75 4.78
C LEU A 298 4.95 -12.65 4.44
N GLY A 299 5.30 -12.76 3.16
CA GLY A 299 6.48 -13.50 2.69
C GLY A 299 7.79 -12.95 3.27
N ALA A 300 7.96 -11.62 3.27
CA ALA A 300 9.13 -10.96 3.84
C ALA A 300 9.25 -11.13 5.36
N LEU A 301 8.13 -11.38 6.05
CA LEU A 301 8.09 -11.67 7.49
C LEU A 301 8.21 -13.17 7.81
N GLY A 302 8.21 -14.04 6.79
CA GLY A 302 8.15 -15.49 6.99
C GLY A 302 6.77 -16.02 7.40
N PHE A 303 5.71 -15.19 7.31
CA PHE A 303 4.33 -15.56 7.69
C PHE A 303 3.64 -16.28 6.52
N THR A 304 4.15 -17.45 6.15
CA THR A 304 3.72 -18.21 4.97
C THR A 304 3.04 -19.54 5.30
N ASN A 305 2.79 -19.82 6.58
CA ASN A 305 2.08 -21.01 7.00
C ASN A 305 0.60 -21.00 6.55
N ASP A 306 -0.04 -22.17 6.55
CA ASP A 306 -1.42 -22.33 6.08
C ASP A 306 -2.42 -21.44 6.84
N ALA A 307 -2.22 -21.23 8.15
CA ALA A 307 -3.06 -20.36 8.95
C ALA A 307 -2.96 -18.88 8.50
N CYS A 308 -1.75 -18.40 8.22
CA CYS A 308 -1.55 -17.05 7.67
C CYS A 308 -2.18 -16.89 6.28
N MET A 309 -2.00 -17.89 5.41
CA MET A 309 -2.56 -17.85 4.05
C MET A 309 -4.09 -17.91 4.07
N LEU A 310 -4.69 -18.66 4.98
CA LEU A 310 -6.13 -18.71 5.15
C LEU A 310 -6.69 -17.39 5.72
N ALA A 311 -6.02 -16.79 6.71
CA ALA A 311 -6.38 -15.47 7.23
C ALA A 311 -6.23 -14.38 6.16
N TYR A 312 -5.17 -14.44 5.35
CA TYR A 312 -4.98 -13.54 4.22
C TYR A 312 -6.06 -13.68 3.16
N ALA A 313 -6.56 -14.90 2.91
CA ALA A 313 -7.67 -15.13 2.01
C ALA A 313 -8.92 -14.33 2.40
N VAL A 314 -9.17 -14.19 3.69
CA VAL A 314 -10.28 -13.37 4.19
C VAL A 314 -10.01 -11.88 4.00
N VAL A 315 -8.78 -11.43 4.24
CA VAL A 315 -8.39 -10.05 3.91
C VAL A 315 -8.71 -9.73 2.46
N LEU A 316 -8.36 -10.60 1.51
CA LEU A 316 -8.71 -10.44 0.10
C LEU A 316 -10.23 -10.34 -0.14
N ALA A 317 -11.01 -11.12 0.60
CA ALA A 317 -12.46 -11.14 0.44
C ALA A 317 -13.15 -9.86 0.96
N VAL A 318 -12.71 -9.33 2.11
CA VAL A 318 -13.40 -8.23 2.80
C VAL A 318 -12.74 -6.86 2.61
N ASN A 319 -11.63 -6.76 1.88
CA ASN A 319 -10.84 -5.53 1.81
C ASN A 319 -11.39 -4.48 0.83
N TYR A 320 -12.36 -4.82 -0.02
CA TYR A 320 -12.87 -3.88 -1.02
C TYR A 320 -13.37 -2.55 -0.41
N PRO A 321 -14.17 -2.54 0.67
CA PRO A 321 -14.61 -1.32 1.32
C PRO A 321 -13.45 -0.47 1.87
N ILE A 322 -12.39 -1.11 2.36
CA ILE A 322 -11.22 -0.41 2.91
C ILE A 322 -10.46 0.32 1.80
N GLY A 323 -10.36 -0.29 0.61
CA GLY A 323 -9.76 0.35 -0.56
C GLY A 323 -10.50 1.61 -1.02
N MET A 324 -11.77 1.77 -0.64
CA MET A 324 -12.58 2.96 -0.96
C MET A 324 -12.36 4.11 0.04
N ALA A 325 -11.89 3.83 1.25
CA ALA A 325 -11.65 4.81 2.31
C ALA A 325 -10.29 5.49 2.15
#